data_42c6991fa5a3fbc342074f7c036fe536
#
_entry.id   42c6991fa5a3fbc342074f7c036fe536
#
_cell.length_a   1.000
_cell.length_b   1.000
_cell.length_c   1.000
_cell.angle_alpha   90.00
_cell.angle_beta   90.00
_cell.angle_gamma   90.00
#
_symmetry.space_group_name_H-M   'P 1'
#
loop_
_entity.id
_entity.type
_entity.pdbx_description
1 polymer ?
#
loop_
_entity_poly.entity_id
_entity_poly.type
_entity_poly.pdbx_seq_one_letter_code
_entity_poly.pdbx_strand_id
1 'polypeptide(L)'
;MSDLSKYGEKIGCHIFMYCGAVISDEMNDIYSLEQMLTHVMFALAKARETHQNNVWFFDAGLHEKERLDHYIESHMYQALNEGEFTLWLQVKKDLVSGEAAGAEALVRWKRKDGTVFRPDQFIPLFEKNGFCTKLDMYMIEKVCACIRSWMDQGGVSLPVSVNQSKAAFYKPDY
;
A
#
# COMPACT_ATOMS: atom_id res chain seq x y z
N MET A 1 28.39 -24.30 1.95
CA MET A 1 27.85 -23.85 3.26
C MET A 1 28.24 -24.77 4.42
N SER A 2 28.31 -26.09 4.24
CA SER A 2 28.68 -27.05 5.30
C SER A 2 30.08 -26.83 5.89
N ASP A 3 31.04 -26.30 5.12
CA ASP A 3 32.43 -26.14 5.56
C ASP A 3 32.66 -24.95 6.50
N LEU A 4 31.89 -23.87 6.34
CA LEU A 4 31.99 -22.68 7.17
C LEU A 4 31.35 -22.84 8.54
N SER A 5 30.26 -23.63 8.65
CA SER A 5 29.70 -23.95 9.95
C SER A 5 30.66 -24.82 10.78
N LYS A 6 31.34 -25.80 10.15
CA LYS A 6 32.40 -26.59 10.77
C LYS A 6 33.61 -25.76 11.19
N TYR A 7 33.93 -24.70 10.43
CA TYR A 7 35.02 -23.79 10.81
C TYR A 7 34.62 -22.91 12.00
N GLY A 8 33.38 -22.47 12.06
CA GLY A 8 32.81 -21.71 13.18
C GLY A 8 32.85 -22.52 14.49
N GLU A 9 32.50 -23.83 14.45
CA GLU A 9 32.58 -24.72 15.59
C GLU A 9 34.01 -24.85 16.13
N LYS A 10 35.02 -24.88 15.25
CA LYS A 10 36.44 -24.95 15.65
C LYS A 10 36.96 -23.71 16.38
N ILE A 11 36.41 -22.55 16.08
CA ILE A 11 36.84 -21.27 16.67
C ILE A 11 35.84 -20.73 17.72
N GLY A 12 34.81 -21.53 18.05
CA GLY A 12 33.79 -21.16 19.05
C GLY A 12 32.89 -19.96 18.63
N CYS A 13 32.75 -19.71 17.32
CA CYS A 13 31.94 -18.62 16.78
C CYS A 13 30.90 -19.15 15.80
N HIS A 14 29.69 -18.60 15.86
CA HIS A 14 28.68 -18.83 14.82
C HIS A 14 28.90 -17.88 13.64
N ILE A 15 29.20 -18.45 12.47
CA ILE A 15 29.41 -17.70 11.24
C ILE A 15 28.11 -17.76 10.40
N PHE A 16 27.50 -16.63 10.15
CA PHE A 16 26.36 -16.50 9.26
C PHE A 16 26.80 -15.86 7.95
N MET A 17 26.41 -16.46 6.83
CA MET A 17 26.66 -15.90 5.50
C MET A 17 25.30 -15.65 4.81
N TYR A 18 25.20 -14.49 4.19
CA TYR A 18 24.04 -14.13 3.38
C TYR A 18 24.49 -13.84 1.96
N CYS A 19 23.69 -14.24 0.99
CA CYS A 19 23.98 -14.06 -0.43
C CYS A 19 22.74 -13.49 -1.11
N GLY A 20 22.92 -12.41 -1.87
CA GLY A 20 21.95 -11.93 -2.85
C GLY A 20 22.34 -12.44 -4.23
N ALA A 21 21.39 -12.90 -5.00
CA ALA A 21 21.59 -13.40 -6.35
C ALA A 21 20.60 -12.80 -7.34
N VAL A 22 21.04 -12.58 -8.56
CA VAL A 22 20.21 -12.18 -9.71
C VAL A 22 20.36 -13.25 -10.77
N ILE A 23 19.25 -13.69 -11.32
CA ILE A 23 19.23 -14.54 -12.52
C ILE A 23 18.96 -13.60 -13.69
N SER A 24 19.89 -13.52 -14.64
CA SER A 24 19.69 -12.81 -15.90
C SER A 24 19.25 -13.83 -16.94
N ASP A 25 18.08 -13.60 -17.53
CA ASP A 25 17.67 -14.34 -18.73
C ASP A 25 18.24 -13.58 -19.94
N GLU A 26 19.23 -14.18 -20.62
CA GLU A 26 19.97 -13.58 -21.73
C GLU A 26 19.05 -13.11 -22.89
N MET A 27 17.78 -13.55 -22.91
CA MET A 27 16.83 -13.21 -23.97
C MET A 27 15.94 -12.00 -23.68
N ASN A 28 15.71 -11.63 -22.42
CA ASN A 28 14.68 -10.63 -22.08
C ASN A 28 15.16 -9.44 -21.25
N ASP A 29 16.28 -9.53 -20.51
CA ASP A 29 16.67 -8.50 -19.56
C ASP A 29 18.10 -8.01 -19.77
N ILE A 30 18.26 -6.95 -20.55
CA ILE A 30 19.55 -6.25 -20.68
C ILE A 30 19.66 -5.25 -19.51
N TYR A 31 20.02 -5.75 -18.32
CA TYR A 31 20.36 -4.88 -17.21
C TYR A 31 21.74 -4.26 -17.38
N SER A 32 21.85 -2.97 -17.11
CA SER A 32 23.17 -2.35 -16.95
C SER A 32 23.87 -2.92 -15.72
N LEU A 33 25.20 -2.83 -15.66
CA LEU A 33 25.96 -3.25 -14.48
C LEU A 33 25.46 -2.58 -13.18
N GLU A 34 25.08 -1.34 -13.26
CA GLU A 34 24.56 -0.55 -12.12
C GLU A 34 23.20 -1.09 -11.65
N GLN A 35 22.33 -1.44 -12.57
CA GLN A 35 21.04 -2.10 -12.26
C GLN A 35 21.26 -3.48 -11.63
N MET A 36 22.17 -4.29 -12.16
CA MET A 36 22.51 -5.60 -11.58
C MET A 36 23.02 -5.46 -10.16
N LEU A 37 23.90 -4.51 -9.88
CA LEU A 37 24.39 -4.25 -8.53
C LEU A 37 23.26 -3.84 -7.58
N THR A 38 22.35 -2.98 -8.02
CA THR A 38 21.17 -2.58 -7.24
C THR A 38 20.30 -3.79 -6.90
N HIS A 39 20.03 -4.65 -7.86
CA HIS A 39 19.23 -5.87 -7.68
C HIS A 39 19.89 -6.88 -6.72
N VAL A 40 21.21 -7.08 -6.84
CA VAL A 40 21.97 -7.94 -5.91
C VAL A 40 21.94 -7.38 -4.49
N MET A 41 22.14 -6.06 -4.33
CA MET A 41 22.09 -5.42 -3.01
C MET A 41 20.70 -5.52 -2.37
N PHE A 42 19.64 -5.36 -3.15
CA PHE A 42 18.27 -5.60 -2.68
C PHE A 42 18.07 -7.05 -2.20
N ALA A 43 18.47 -8.02 -3.02
CA ALA A 43 18.36 -9.44 -2.66
C ALA A 43 19.21 -9.78 -1.41
N LEU A 44 20.39 -9.20 -1.25
CA LEU A 44 21.23 -9.37 -0.07
C LEU A 44 20.58 -8.77 1.19
N ALA A 45 19.94 -7.60 1.08
CA ALA A 45 19.21 -6.99 2.20
C ALA A 45 18.06 -7.92 2.65
N LYS A 46 17.31 -8.49 1.71
CA LYS A 46 16.23 -9.45 1.99
C LYS A 46 16.73 -10.74 2.64
N ALA A 47 17.86 -11.29 2.19
CA ALA A 47 18.47 -12.45 2.82
C ALA A 47 18.81 -12.20 4.30
N ARG A 48 19.22 -10.96 4.66
CA ARG A 48 19.52 -10.56 6.03
C ARG A 48 18.28 -10.36 6.89
N GLU A 49 17.24 -9.76 6.34
CA GLU A 49 15.98 -9.48 7.06
C GLU A 49 15.24 -10.76 7.45
N THR A 50 15.18 -11.73 6.56
CA THR A 50 14.35 -12.92 6.76
C THR A 50 14.94 -13.95 7.72
N HIS A 51 16.27 -13.97 7.91
CA HIS A 51 17.01 -14.94 8.72
C HIS A 51 16.71 -16.43 8.43
N GLN A 52 15.79 -16.71 7.49
CA GLN A 52 15.33 -18.06 7.18
C GLN A 52 16.15 -18.72 6.06
N ASN A 53 16.58 -17.90 5.09
CA ASN A 53 17.36 -18.36 3.94
C ASN A 53 18.63 -17.53 3.80
N ASN A 54 19.78 -18.20 3.76
CA ASN A 54 21.05 -17.50 3.57
C ASN A 54 21.27 -17.02 2.13
N VAL A 55 20.47 -17.47 1.18
CA VAL A 55 20.50 -17.05 -0.24
C VAL A 55 19.12 -16.52 -0.62
N TRP A 56 19.08 -15.34 -1.19
CA TRP A 56 17.87 -14.72 -1.73
C TRP A 56 18.08 -14.33 -3.18
N PHE A 57 17.16 -14.73 -4.04
CA PHE A 57 17.15 -14.31 -5.43
C PHE A 57 16.37 -13.02 -5.58
N PHE A 58 16.85 -12.14 -6.45
CA PHE A 58 16.12 -10.92 -6.78
C PHE A 58 14.77 -11.26 -7.41
N ASP A 59 13.74 -10.62 -6.90
CA ASP A 59 12.37 -10.68 -7.41
C ASP A 59 11.93 -9.26 -7.80
N ALA A 60 11.73 -9.05 -9.11
CA ALA A 60 11.35 -7.75 -9.66
C ALA A 60 9.97 -7.30 -9.15
N GLY A 61 9.02 -8.23 -8.99
CA GLY A 61 7.68 -7.93 -8.49
C GLY A 61 7.72 -7.47 -7.03
N LEU A 62 8.50 -8.15 -6.20
CA LEU A 62 8.71 -7.77 -4.81
C LEU A 62 9.41 -6.41 -4.70
N HIS A 63 10.45 -6.18 -5.50
CA HIS A 63 11.17 -4.90 -5.52
C HIS A 63 10.26 -3.73 -5.90
N GLU A 64 9.45 -3.89 -6.96
CA GLU A 64 8.52 -2.85 -7.40
C GLU A 64 7.42 -2.60 -6.36
N LYS A 65 6.92 -3.66 -5.72
CA LYS A 65 5.96 -3.53 -4.62
C LYS A 65 6.53 -2.74 -3.46
N GLU A 66 7.74 -3.05 -2.98
CA GLU A 66 8.36 -2.33 -1.87
C GLU A 66 8.66 -0.88 -2.23
N ARG A 67 9.03 -0.61 -3.48
CA ARG A 67 9.21 0.76 -3.98
C ARG A 67 7.91 1.54 -3.95
N LEU A 68 6.80 0.90 -4.35
CA LEU A 68 5.47 1.48 -4.27
C LEU A 68 5.04 1.72 -2.82
N ASP A 69 5.23 0.72 -1.95
CA ASP A 69 4.89 0.81 -0.52
C ASP A 69 5.64 1.99 0.14
N HIS A 70 6.94 2.10 -0.11
CA HIS A 70 7.74 3.22 0.39
C HIS A 70 7.28 4.58 -0.16
N TYR A 71 6.93 4.65 -1.45
CA TYR A 71 6.36 5.86 -2.05
C TYR A 71 5.06 6.27 -1.34
N ILE A 72 4.14 5.32 -1.15
CA ILE A 72 2.84 5.52 -0.51
C ILE A 72 3.04 6.05 0.92
N GLU A 73 3.87 5.40 1.73
CA GLU A 73 4.13 5.80 3.11
C GLU A 73 4.77 7.19 3.24
N SER A 74 5.69 7.51 2.34
CA SER A 74 6.39 8.81 2.36
C SER A 74 5.50 9.98 1.91
N HIS A 75 4.42 9.72 1.12
CA HIS A 75 3.59 10.80 0.55
C HIS A 75 2.17 10.88 1.14
N MET A 76 1.74 9.90 1.95
CA MET A 76 0.35 9.80 2.43
C MET A 76 -0.13 11.06 3.18
N TYR A 77 0.69 11.69 4.02
CA TYR A 77 0.33 12.90 4.75
C TYR A 77 0.21 14.12 3.83
N GLN A 78 1.14 14.25 2.89
CA GLN A 78 1.09 15.32 1.91
C GLN A 78 -0.15 15.19 1.02
N ALA A 79 -0.42 13.97 0.54
CA ALA A 79 -1.59 13.68 -0.28
C ALA A 79 -2.93 14.00 0.41
N LEU A 80 -3.02 13.73 1.73
CA LEU A 80 -4.18 14.10 2.53
C LEU A 80 -4.37 15.61 2.58
N ASN A 81 -3.30 16.35 2.88
CA ASN A 81 -3.32 17.82 2.99
C ASN A 81 -3.60 18.50 1.64
N GLU A 82 -3.11 17.92 0.55
CA GLU A 82 -3.29 18.46 -0.80
C GLU A 82 -4.60 18.03 -1.48
N GLY A 83 -5.42 17.20 -0.80
CA GLY A 83 -6.72 16.77 -1.30
C GLY A 83 -6.64 15.75 -2.43
N GLU A 84 -5.55 14.98 -2.53
CA GLU A 84 -5.37 13.95 -3.55
C GLU A 84 -6.26 12.72 -3.31
N PHE A 85 -6.76 12.52 -2.08
CA PHE A 85 -7.78 11.50 -1.80
C PHE A 85 -9.15 12.02 -2.22
N THR A 86 -9.72 11.41 -3.26
CA THR A 86 -10.96 11.81 -3.90
C THR A 86 -12.09 10.87 -3.53
N LEU A 87 -13.29 11.46 -3.33
CA LEU A 87 -14.54 10.72 -3.10
C LEU A 87 -15.13 10.26 -4.43
N TRP A 88 -15.32 8.96 -4.55
CA TRP A 88 -16.10 8.35 -5.61
C TRP A 88 -17.34 7.72 -5.01
N LEU A 89 -18.47 7.79 -5.73
CA LEU A 89 -19.74 7.25 -5.28
C LEU A 89 -20.17 6.11 -6.20
N GLN A 90 -20.32 4.92 -5.62
CA GLN A 90 -20.90 3.78 -6.30
C GLN A 90 -22.39 3.70 -5.96
N VAL A 91 -23.24 3.95 -6.94
CA VAL A 91 -24.70 3.97 -6.75
C VAL A 91 -25.21 2.58 -6.42
N LYS A 92 -26.05 2.49 -5.37
CA LYS A 92 -26.83 1.30 -5.00
C LYS A 92 -28.23 1.46 -5.54
N LYS A 93 -28.71 0.45 -6.27
CA LYS A 93 -30.06 0.44 -6.85
C LYS A 93 -30.97 -0.49 -6.06
N ASP A 94 -32.18 -0.06 -5.86
CA ASP A 94 -33.26 -0.94 -5.41
C ASP A 94 -33.60 -1.95 -6.52
N LEU A 95 -33.64 -3.23 -6.18
CA LEU A 95 -33.83 -4.31 -7.16
C LEU A 95 -35.28 -4.42 -7.66
N VAL A 96 -36.24 -3.83 -6.95
CA VAL A 96 -37.67 -3.86 -7.30
C VAL A 96 -38.03 -2.67 -8.18
N SER A 97 -37.67 -1.46 -7.76
CA SER A 97 -37.99 -0.23 -8.50
C SER A 97 -36.96 0.12 -9.59
N GLY A 98 -35.73 -0.40 -9.46
CA GLY A 98 -34.60 -0.03 -10.35
C GLY A 98 -34.04 1.37 -10.10
N GLU A 99 -34.57 2.10 -9.13
CA GLU A 99 -34.14 3.45 -8.81
C GLU A 99 -32.93 3.47 -7.86
N ALA A 100 -32.28 4.64 -7.75
CA ALA A 100 -31.18 4.83 -6.83
C ALA A 100 -31.66 4.83 -5.37
N ALA A 101 -31.22 3.88 -4.56
CA ALA A 101 -31.56 3.75 -3.15
C ALA A 101 -30.46 4.28 -2.19
N GLY A 102 -29.29 4.60 -2.70
CA GLY A 102 -28.16 5.09 -1.95
C GLY A 102 -26.87 5.02 -2.72
N ALA A 103 -25.76 5.24 -2.04
CA ALA A 103 -24.43 5.08 -2.63
C ALA A 103 -23.43 4.53 -1.61
N GLU A 104 -22.33 4.00 -2.09
CA GLU A 104 -21.14 3.69 -1.30
C GLU A 104 -20.03 4.66 -1.62
N ALA A 105 -19.45 5.24 -0.57
CA ALA A 105 -18.29 6.11 -0.68
C ALA A 105 -17.02 5.28 -0.84
N LEU A 106 -16.34 5.47 -1.94
CA LEU A 106 -15.09 4.79 -2.26
C LEU A 106 -13.98 5.83 -2.40
N VAL A 107 -12.89 5.61 -1.71
CA VAL A 107 -11.69 6.45 -1.84
C VAL A 107 -10.89 6.08 -3.09
N ARG A 108 -10.31 7.08 -3.76
CA ARG A 108 -9.29 6.93 -4.79
C ARG A 108 -8.18 7.94 -4.51
N TRP A 109 -6.95 7.53 -4.57
CA TRP A 109 -5.83 8.43 -4.46
C TRP A 109 -5.41 8.88 -5.86
N LYS A 110 -5.80 10.10 -6.23
CA LYS A 110 -5.49 10.70 -7.54
C LYS A 110 -4.39 11.74 -7.37
N ARG A 111 -3.21 11.45 -7.91
CA ARG A 111 -2.08 12.36 -7.91
C ARG A 111 -2.25 13.50 -8.92
N LYS A 112 -1.48 14.58 -8.72
CA LYS A 112 -1.47 15.74 -9.63
C LYS A 112 -0.99 15.39 -11.05
N ASP A 113 -0.16 14.36 -11.20
CA ASP A 113 0.32 13.87 -12.50
C ASP A 113 -0.73 12.98 -13.23
N GLY A 114 -1.90 12.78 -12.62
CA GLY A 114 -2.99 11.97 -13.17
C GLY A 114 -2.93 10.48 -12.78
N THR A 115 -1.86 10.01 -12.14
CA THR A 115 -1.77 8.64 -11.62
C THR A 115 -2.84 8.40 -10.57
N VAL A 116 -3.53 7.27 -10.63
CA VAL A 116 -4.56 6.87 -9.66
C VAL A 116 -4.13 5.57 -8.97
N PHE A 117 -3.90 5.64 -7.66
CA PHE A 117 -3.71 4.45 -6.85
C PHE A 117 -5.07 3.91 -6.39
N ARG A 118 -5.21 2.57 -6.45
CA ARG A 118 -6.39 1.86 -5.98
C ARG A 118 -6.29 1.56 -4.49
N PRO A 119 -7.43 1.40 -3.79
CA PRO A 119 -7.45 1.12 -2.35
C PRO A 119 -6.64 -0.12 -1.95
N ASP A 120 -6.64 -1.16 -2.77
CA ASP A 120 -5.87 -2.40 -2.54
C ASP A 120 -4.35 -2.18 -2.47
N GLN A 121 -3.85 -1.07 -3.03
CA GLN A 121 -2.44 -0.72 -3.03
C GLN A 121 -2.00 0.04 -1.76
N PHE A 122 -2.90 0.80 -1.12
CA PHE A 122 -2.51 1.66 0.01
C PHE A 122 -3.24 1.37 1.32
N ILE A 123 -4.48 0.84 1.30
CA ILE A 123 -5.23 0.56 2.52
C ILE A 123 -4.49 -0.41 3.45
N PRO A 124 -3.90 -1.53 2.98
CA PRO A 124 -3.18 -2.45 3.87
C PRO A 124 -1.99 -1.79 4.58
N LEU A 125 -1.30 -0.84 3.92
CA LEU A 125 -0.21 -0.07 4.53
C LEU A 125 -0.73 0.90 5.59
N PHE A 126 -1.84 1.58 5.28
CA PHE A 126 -2.47 2.54 6.20
C PHE A 126 -3.06 1.86 7.44
N GLU A 127 -3.56 0.63 7.30
CA GLU A 127 -3.96 -0.19 8.45
C GLU A 127 -2.76 -0.54 9.34
N LYS A 128 -1.65 -0.94 8.72
CA LYS A 128 -0.43 -1.33 9.42
C LYS A 128 0.21 -0.16 10.18
N ASN A 129 0.24 1.05 9.59
CA ASN A 129 0.88 2.23 10.18
C ASN A 129 -0.10 3.16 10.93
N GLY A 130 -1.41 2.82 10.97
CA GLY A 130 -2.43 3.56 11.69
C GLY A 130 -2.96 4.82 10.99
N PHE A 131 -2.55 5.07 9.74
CA PHE A 131 -3.01 6.23 8.96
C PHE A 131 -4.49 6.12 8.56
N CYS A 132 -5.06 4.88 8.50
CA CYS A 132 -6.46 4.65 8.15
C CYS A 132 -7.43 5.54 8.92
N THR A 133 -7.23 5.73 10.22
CA THR A 133 -8.13 6.56 11.03
C THR A 133 -8.22 8.01 10.54
N LYS A 134 -7.09 8.58 10.08
CA LYS A 134 -7.08 9.94 9.51
C LYS A 134 -7.80 9.98 8.17
N LEU A 135 -7.58 8.96 7.34
CA LEU A 135 -8.28 8.83 6.06
C LEU A 135 -9.79 8.64 6.27
N ASP A 136 -10.20 7.83 7.25
CA ASP A 136 -11.62 7.60 7.59
C ASP A 136 -12.32 8.91 7.93
N MET A 137 -11.74 9.71 8.83
CA MET A 137 -12.30 11.02 9.21
C MET A 137 -12.37 11.98 8.01
N TYR A 138 -11.31 12.03 7.21
CA TYR A 138 -11.29 12.84 5.98
C TYR A 138 -12.41 12.43 5.02
N MET A 139 -12.63 11.12 4.82
CA MET A 139 -13.68 10.62 3.94
C MET A 139 -15.08 10.92 4.48
N ILE A 140 -15.30 10.83 5.79
CA ILE A 140 -16.57 11.23 6.44
C ILE A 140 -16.85 12.72 6.16
N GLU A 141 -15.88 13.60 6.36
CA GLU A 141 -16.02 15.03 6.09
C GLU A 141 -16.37 15.29 4.62
N LYS A 142 -15.71 14.61 3.68
CA LYS A 142 -16.02 14.71 2.24
C LYS A 142 -17.43 14.26 1.91
N VAL A 143 -17.88 13.14 2.50
CA VAL A 143 -19.25 12.63 2.31
C VAL A 143 -20.28 13.60 2.90
N CYS A 144 -20.07 14.10 4.11
CA CYS A 144 -20.97 15.10 4.74
C CYS A 144 -21.07 16.38 3.88
N ALA A 145 -19.94 16.88 3.40
CA ALA A 145 -19.92 18.05 2.51
C ALA A 145 -20.65 17.80 1.19
N CYS A 146 -20.50 16.60 0.62
CA CYS A 146 -21.19 16.19 -0.61
C CYS A 146 -22.72 16.15 -0.40
N ILE A 147 -23.19 15.49 0.68
CA ILE A 147 -24.61 15.41 1.02
C ILE A 147 -25.18 16.81 1.27
N ARG A 148 -24.45 17.65 2.00
CA ARG A 148 -24.86 19.03 2.27
C ARG A 148 -25.04 19.82 0.96
N SER A 149 -24.09 19.70 0.05
CA SER A 149 -24.19 20.34 -1.28
C SER A 149 -25.43 19.90 -2.06
N TRP A 150 -25.80 18.61 -2.00
CA TRP A 150 -27.03 18.15 -2.65
C TRP A 150 -28.28 18.79 -2.04
N MET A 151 -28.35 18.86 -0.70
CA MET A 151 -29.47 19.50 0.00
C MET A 151 -29.58 20.98 -0.33
N ASP A 152 -28.46 21.70 -0.38
CA ASP A 152 -28.43 23.13 -0.69
C ASP A 152 -28.86 23.42 -2.13
N GLN A 153 -28.66 22.47 -3.04
CA GLN A 153 -29.12 22.55 -4.43
C GLN A 153 -30.57 22.08 -4.63
N GLY A 154 -31.30 21.77 -3.54
CA GLY A 154 -32.68 21.26 -3.61
C GLY A 154 -32.80 19.82 -4.10
N GLY A 155 -31.69 19.08 -4.12
CA GLY A 155 -31.67 17.67 -4.48
C GLY A 155 -32.14 16.75 -3.35
N VAL A 156 -32.48 15.52 -3.71
CA VAL A 156 -32.83 14.47 -2.74
C VAL A 156 -31.55 13.92 -2.13
N SER A 157 -31.47 13.97 -0.79
CA SER A 157 -30.38 13.32 -0.07
C SER A 157 -30.59 11.81 -0.03
N LEU A 158 -29.67 11.06 -0.62
CA LEU A 158 -29.62 9.61 -0.52
C LEU A 158 -28.67 9.17 0.58
N PRO A 159 -28.91 8.04 1.26
CA PRO A 159 -27.99 7.50 2.23
C PRO A 159 -26.68 7.08 1.56
N VAL A 160 -25.55 7.48 2.16
CA VAL A 160 -24.20 7.11 1.70
C VAL A 160 -23.50 6.32 2.77
N SER A 161 -23.14 5.07 2.47
CA SER A 161 -22.32 4.25 3.35
C SER A 161 -20.84 4.60 3.18
N VAL A 162 -20.11 4.67 4.30
CA VAL A 162 -18.66 4.95 4.35
C VAL A 162 -17.96 3.78 5.00
N ASN A 163 -16.91 3.27 4.35
CA ASN A 163 -16.05 2.23 4.92
C ASN A 163 -15.17 2.85 5.99
N GLN A 164 -15.01 2.15 7.11
CA GLN A 164 -14.19 2.57 8.23
C GLN A 164 -13.31 1.45 8.73
N SER A 165 -12.10 1.80 9.14
CA SER A 165 -11.16 0.86 9.75
C SER A 165 -11.64 0.44 11.15
N LYS A 166 -11.40 -0.81 11.52
CA LYS A 166 -11.70 -1.30 12.87
C LYS A 166 -11.00 -0.47 13.96
N ALA A 167 -9.82 0.07 13.66
CA ALA A 167 -9.04 0.88 14.58
C ALA A 167 -9.75 2.18 14.98
N ALA A 168 -10.63 2.71 14.13
CA ALA A 168 -11.42 3.90 14.45
C ALA A 168 -12.33 3.68 15.67
N PHE A 169 -13.00 2.53 15.75
CA PHE A 169 -13.96 2.22 16.83
C PHE A 169 -13.34 2.03 18.21
N TYR A 170 -12.02 1.89 18.30
CA TYR A 170 -11.31 1.77 19.58
C TYR A 170 -10.76 3.09 20.10
N LYS A 171 -10.99 4.20 19.39
CA LYS A 171 -10.56 5.52 19.86
C LYS A 171 -11.61 6.16 20.74
N PRO A 172 -11.20 6.77 21.89
CA PRO A 172 -12.14 7.41 22.82
C PRO A 172 -12.92 8.58 22.20
N ASP A 173 -12.36 9.22 21.17
CA ASP A 173 -12.89 10.44 20.54
C ASP A 173 -13.62 10.14 19.20
N TYR A 174 -13.96 8.89 18.99
CA TYR A 174 -14.65 8.46 17.77
C TYR A 174 -16.17 8.52 17.90
#